data_0359eb6e20d3f8369237505c3577beb4
#
_entry.id   0359eb6e20d3f8369237505c3577beb4
#
_cell.length_a   1.000
_cell.length_b   1.000
_cell.length_c   1.000
_cell.angle_alpha   90.00
_cell.angle_beta   90.00
_cell.angle_gamma   90.00
#
_symmetry.space_group_name_H-M   'P 1'
#
loop_
_entity.id
_entity.type
_entity.pdbx_description
1 polymer ?
#
loop_
_entity_poly.entity_id
_entity_poly.type
_entity_poly.pdbx_seq_one_letter_code
_entity_poly.pdbx_strand_id
1 'polypeptide(L)'
;MKKILFKSLYVLVTLLSLAAMYLFFIFNPNDYKEHIIKYVSSKTKYSLIINGDIKASYYPDIKVLVPDIQVFNIPSSSHKQSVASLTNMKIEVSLIDLSLSVKKLMNKMIDVNYIRAYDFKYYGINVDDVLMKTYSLLGFSSFTGADKKVTNIKNMSAKVKVIEDNMMISDIYIETETMEARGNGSIDILTKEAEFIFIGKIKPYEKIISLYQANYPVELVNEELPMVVSGTLDDISVSIDLNHIIIKKIEPIKEKIIVEIQDKVIDELRDKIKLPF
;
A
#
# COMPACT_ATOMS: atom_id res chain seq x y z
N MET A 1 -6.57 -17.46 54.82
CA MET A 1 -6.83 -17.07 53.39
C MET A 1 -6.21 -15.71 53.02
N LYS A 2 -6.49 -14.59 53.74
CA LYS A 2 -5.93 -13.26 53.41
C LYS A 2 -4.39 -13.22 53.28
N LYS A 3 -3.64 -13.86 54.18
CA LYS A 3 -2.16 -13.88 54.17
C LYS A 3 -1.57 -14.61 52.94
N ILE A 4 -2.25 -15.64 52.42
CA ILE A 4 -1.81 -16.37 51.22
C ILE A 4 -2.07 -15.51 49.97
N LEU A 5 -3.22 -14.82 49.95
CA LEU A 5 -3.57 -13.91 48.85
C LEU A 5 -2.57 -12.73 48.75
N PHE A 6 -2.17 -12.14 49.87
CA PHE A 6 -1.14 -11.08 49.89
C PHE A 6 0.23 -11.58 49.44
N LYS A 7 0.63 -12.81 49.82
CA LYS A 7 1.89 -13.39 49.36
C LYS A 7 1.89 -13.66 47.87
N SER A 8 0.78 -14.20 47.32
CA SER A 8 0.68 -14.45 45.87
C SER A 8 0.65 -13.14 45.05
N LEU A 9 -0.01 -12.10 45.55
CA LEU A 9 -0.02 -10.78 44.93
C LEU A 9 1.39 -10.16 44.93
N TYR A 10 2.12 -10.27 46.04
CA TYR A 10 3.50 -9.77 46.13
C TYR A 10 4.41 -10.48 45.13
N VAL A 11 4.35 -11.81 45.04
CA VAL A 11 5.13 -12.59 44.05
C VAL A 11 4.76 -12.17 42.63
N LEU A 12 3.47 -11.99 42.34
CA LEU A 12 3.04 -11.54 41.01
C LEU A 12 3.59 -10.16 40.66
N VAL A 13 3.51 -9.19 41.57
CA VAL A 13 4.05 -7.83 41.37
C VAL A 13 5.55 -7.86 41.19
N THR A 14 6.28 -8.68 41.96
CA THR A 14 7.72 -8.83 41.81
C THR A 14 8.09 -9.44 40.47
N LEU A 15 7.38 -10.47 39.98
CA LEU A 15 7.60 -11.06 38.67
C LEU A 15 7.32 -10.06 37.54
N LEU A 16 6.26 -9.29 37.66
CA LEU A 16 5.92 -8.25 36.68
C LEU A 16 6.98 -7.14 36.65
N SER A 17 7.48 -6.71 37.81
CA SER A 17 8.53 -5.68 37.86
C SER A 17 9.88 -6.20 37.30
N LEU A 18 10.22 -7.46 37.56
CA LEU A 18 11.42 -8.10 36.98
C LEU A 18 11.28 -8.23 35.45
N ALA A 19 10.11 -8.63 34.95
CA ALA A 19 9.85 -8.70 33.52
C ALA A 19 9.92 -7.31 32.85
N ALA A 20 9.34 -6.29 33.49
CA ALA A 20 9.46 -4.91 33.01
C ALA A 20 10.94 -4.44 33.00
N MET A 21 11.67 -4.71 34.07
CA MET A 21 13.08 -4.37 34.16
C MET A 21 13.92 -5.08 33.08
N TYR A 22 13.62 -6.36 32.81
CA TYR A 22 14.25 -7.09 31.70
C TYR A 22 13.99 -6.43 30.36
N LEU A 23 12.74 -6.11 30.04
CA LEU A 23 12.36 -5.47 28.78
C LEU A 23 13.02 -4.08 28.59
N PHE A 24 13.09 -3.28 29.66
CA PHE A 24 13.63 -1.93 29.58
C PHE A 24 15.17 -1.86 29.56
N PHE A 25 15.86 -2.78 30.24
CA PHE A 25 17.30 -2.67 30.48
C PHE A 25 18.13 -3.77 29.82
N ILE A 26 17.55 -4.93 29.54
CA ILE A 26 18.30 -6.11 29.07
C ILE A 26 17.91 -6.50 27.65
N PHE A 27 16.62 -6.34 27.28
CA PHE A 27 16.15 -6.72 25.96
C PHE A 27 16.71 -5.79 24.89
N ASN A 28 17.55 -6.35 24.01
CA ASN A 28 18.08 -5.65 22.84
C ASN A 28 17.46 -6.24 21.56
N PRO A 29 16.64 -5.50 20.82
CA PRO A 29 16.03 -6.01 19.60
C PRO A 29 17.06 -6.37 18.52
N ASN A 30 18.27 -5.82 18.58
CA ASN A 30 19.34 -6.14 17.62
C ASN A 30 19.85 -7.57 17.74
N ASP A 31 19.74 -8.21 18.90
CA ASP A 31 20.13 -9.61 19.10
C ASP A 31 19.28 -10.56 18.23
N TYR A 32 18.08 -10.15 17.86
CA TYR A 32 17.16 -10.93 17.01
C TYR A 32 17.30 -10.63 15.51
N LYS A 33 18.07 -9.62 15.12
CA LYS A 33 18.22 -9.18 13.74
C LYS A 33 18.65 -10.32 12.82
N GLU A 34 19.68 -11.06 13.19
CA GLU A 34 20.15 -12.20 12.40
C GLU A 34 19.12 -13.34 12.35
N HIS A 35 18.38 -13.56 13.44
CA HIS A 35 17.33 -14.56 13.46
C HIS A 35 16.20 -14.21 12.51
N ILE A 36 15.80 -12.94 12.47
CA ILE A 36 14.78 -12.42 11.52
C ILE A 36 15.27 -12.63 10.08
N ILE A 37 16.50 -12.22 9.77
CA ILE A 37 17.10 -12.37 8.43
C ILE A 37 17.12 -13.85 8.01
N LYS A 38 17.61 -14.74 8.88
CA LYS A 38 17.66 -16.18 8.62
C LYS A 38 16.26 -16.79 8.47
N TYR A 39 15.30 -16.38 9.30
CA TYR A 39 13.94 -16.86 9.23
C TYR A 39 13.29 -16.48 7.89
N VAL A 40 13.40 -15.22 7.47
CA VAL A 40 12.85 -14.75 6.19
C VAL A 40 13.48 -15.53 5.04
N SER A 41 14.82 -15.65 4.99
CA SER A 41 15.52 -16.35 3.91
C SER A 41 15.23 -17.85 3.87
N SER A 42 14.93 -18.48 5.03
CA SER A 42 14.61 -19.90 5.10
C SER A 42 13.15 -20.23 4.71
N LYS A 43 12.25 -19.28 4.86
CA LYS A 43 10.81 -19.46 4.62
C LYS A 43 10.32 -18.84 3.31
N THR A 44 11.13 -17.97 2.71
CA THR A 44 10.78 -17.25 1.50
C THR A 44 11.88 -17.37 0.45
N LYS A 45 11.61 -16.92 -0.76
CA LYS A 45 12.63 -16.77 -1.82
C LYS A 45 13.41 -15.44 -1.69
N TYR A 46 13.24 -14.74 -0.57
CA TYR A 46 13.82 -13.41 -0.39
C TYR A 46 14.96 -13.44 0.62
N SER A 47 15.97 -12.62 0.36
CA SER A 47 17.04 -12.28 1.30
C SER A 47 16.80 -10.88 1.83
N LEU A 48 16.90 -10.72 3.14
CA LEU A 48 16.70 -9.46 3.83
C LEU A 48 18.03 -8.91 4.30
N ILE A 49 18.27 -7.63 4.11
CA ILE A 49 19.38 -6.89 4.72
C ILE A 49 18.76 -5.76 5.55
N ILE A 50 19.16 -5.66 6.81
CA ILE A 50 18.78 -4.58 7.72
C ILE A 50 20.06 -3.83 8.10
N ASN A 51 20.21 -2.60 7.61
CA ASN A 51 21.34 -1.74 7.98
C ASN A 51 20.97 -0.85 9.17
N GLY A 52 21.91 -0.67 10.10
CA GLY A 52 21.69 0.11 11.32
C GLY A 52 20.97 -0.64 12.43
N ASP A 53 20.72 0.03 13.54
CA ASP A 53 20.21 -0.59 14.77
C ASP A 53 18.69 -0.48 14.86
N ILE A 54 18.05 -1.62 15.19
CA ILE A 54 16.62 -1.66 15.50
C ILE A 54 16.43 -1.00 16.87
N LYS A 55 15.55 -0.02 16.93
CA LYS A 55 15.22 0.69 18.17
C LYS A 55 13.82 0.31 18.63
N ALA A 56 13.67 0.01 19.91
CA ALA A 56 12.38 -0.29 20.52
C ALA A 56 12.07 0.69 21.66
N SER A 57 10.80 1.03 21.80
CA SER A 57 10.23 1.77 22.93
C SER A 57 9.01 0.99 23.42
N TYR A 58 8.82 0.92 24.75
CA TYR A 58 7.83 0.03 25.35
C TYR A 58 6.72 0.78 26.09
N TYR A 59 6.76 2.09 26.11
CA TYR A 59 5.77 2.91 26.80
C TYR A 59 5.51 4.24 26.07
N PRO A 60 4.25 4.73 25.95
CA PRO A 60 2.98 4.08 26.37
C PRO A 60 2.58 2.89 25.49
N ASP A 61 3.07 2.83 24.25
CA ASP A 61 2.85 1.76 23.29
C ASP A 61 4.20 1.13 22.90
N ILE A 62 4.16 -0.12 22.47
CA ILE A 62 5.34 -0.77 21.88
C ILE A 62 5.55 -0.19 20.49
N LYS A 63 6.71 0.45 20.29
CA LYS A 63 7.13 1.01 19.01
C LYS A 63 8.47 0.40 18.63
N VAL A 64 8.54 -0.12 17.44
CA VAL A 64 9.78 -0.67 16.86
C VAL A 64 10.12 0.14 15.61
N LEU A 65 11.30 0.71 15.59
CA LEU A 65 11.86 1.41 14.42
C LEU A 65 12.94 0.53 13.81
N VAL A 66 12.74 0.12 12.57
CA VAL A 66 13.70 -0.64 11.79
C VAL A 66 14.22 0.26 10.68
N PRO A 67 15.50 0.64 10.71
CA PRO A 67 16.09 1.49 9.67
C PRO A 67 16.49 0.64 8.46
N ASP A 68 16.60 1.29 7.33
CA ASP A 68 17.19 0.81 6.06
C ASP A 68 17.06 -0.71 5.83
N ILE A 69 15.91 -1.11 5.32
CA ILE A 69 15.61 -2.49 4.96
C ILE A 69 15.72 -2.64 3.45
N GLN A 70 16.45 -3.66 3.01
CA GLN A 70 16.57 -4.02 1.60
C GLN A 70 16.16 -5.48 1.42
N VAL A 71 15.30 -5.73 0.45
CA VAL A 71 14.79 -7.05 0.12
C VAL A 71 15.28 -7.44 -1.27
N PHE A 72 15.90 -8.58 -1.37
CA PHE A 72 16.41 -9.14 -2.63
C PHE A 72 15.75 -10.48 -2.91
N ASN A 73 15.54 -10.78 -4.18
CA ASN A 73 15.22 -12.13 -4.59
C ASN A 73 16.44 -13.02 -4.40
N ILE A 74 16.27 -14.25 -3.91
CA ILE A 74 17.31 -15.26 -3.87
C ILE A 74 17.29 -15.96 -5.23
N PRO A 75 18.23 -15.64 -6.13
CA PRO A 75 18.16 -16.15 -7.50
C PRO A 75 18.56 -17.61 -7.58
N SER A 76 17.92 -18.31 -8.52
CA SER A 76 18.44 -19.57 -9.07
C SER A 76 19.72 -19.35 -9.91
N SER A 77 20.10 -18.11 -10.19
CA SER A 77 21.24 -17.67 -10.99
C SER A 77 21.94 -16.46 -10.33
N SER A 78 23.19 -16.21 -10.70
CA SER A 78 24.19 -15.39 -10.00
C SER A 78 23.89 -13.89 -9.77
N HIS A 79 22.74 -13.37 -10.13
CA HIS A 79 22.42 -11.94 -9.98
C HIS A 79 21.31 -11.72 -8.94
N LYS A 80 21.66 -11.11 -7.82
CA LYS A 80 20.69 -10.62 -6.82
C LYS A 80 19.92 -9.44 -7.43
N GLN A 81 18.61 -9.59 -7.59
CA GLN A 81 17.75 -8.52 -8.03
C GLN A 81 17.06 -7.90 -6.80
N SER A 82 17.12 -6.59 -6.66
CA SER A 82 16.39 -5.86 -5.63
C SER A 82 14.90 -5.95 -5.90
N VAL A 83 14.11 -6.31 -4.90
CA VAL A 83 12.65 -6.39 -4.96
C VAL A 83 12.03 -5.19 -4.27
N ALA A 84 12.58 -4.80 -3.13
CA ALA A 84 12.12 -3.65 -2.37
C ALA A 84 13.25 -3.05 -1.54
N SER A 85 13.17 -1.76 -1.27
CA SER A 85 13.98 -1.08 -0.27
C SER A 85 13.17 -0.02 0.44
N LEU A 86 13.43 0.21 1.71
CA LEU A 86 12.80 1.28 2.49
C LEU A 86 13.79 1.85 3.49
N THR A 87 13.72 3.15 3.71
CA THR A 87 14.68 3.85 4.57
C THR A 87 14.33 3.72 6.03
N ASN A 88 13.05 3.78 6.39
CA ASN A 88 12.60 3.63 7.77
C ASN A 88 11.25 2.92 7.83
N MET A 89 11.16 1.90 8.67
CA MET A 89 9.90 1.24 9.01
C MET A 89 9.61 1.41 10.50
N LYS A 90 8.43 1.90 10.83
CA LYS A 90 7.93 2.03 12.19
C LYS A 90 6.75 1.11 12.38
N ILE A 91 6.84 0.25 13.38
CA ILE A 91 5.77 -0.66 13.80
C ILE A 91 5.26 -0.17 15.16
N GLU A 92 3.96 0.02 15.29
CA GLU A 92 3.32 0.39 16.55
C GLU A 92 2.30 -0.69 16.93
N VAL A 93 2.40 -1.18 18.18
CA VAL A 93 1.47 -2.14 18.77
C VAL A 93 0.95 -1.56 20.08
N SER A 94 -0.36 -1.44 20.22
CA SER A 94 -0.97 -0.95 21.48
C SER A 94 -0.82 -1.99 22.58
N LEU A 95 -0.36 -1.55 23.76
CA LEU A 95 -0.29 -2.40 24.94
C LEU A 95 -1.68 -2.85 25.42
N ILE A 96 -2.72 -2.07 25.18
CA ILE A 96 -4.10 -2.43 25.51
C ILE A 96 -4.53 -3.65 24.68
N ASP A 97 -4.21 -3.66 23.40
CA ASP A 97 -4.51 -4.79 22.53
C ASP A 97 -3.64 -6.01 22.86
N LEU A 98 -2.43 -5.80 23.34
CA LEU A 98 -1.55 -6.87 23.79
C LEU A 98 -2.11 -7.58 25.04
N SER A 99 -2.72 -6.86 25.96
CA SER A 99 -3.34 -7.43 27.16
C SER A 99 -4.56 -8.32 26.86
N LEU A 100 -5.30 -7.99 25.80
CA LEU A 100 -6.37 -8.83 25.23
C LEU A 100 -5.81 -9.98 24.37
N SER A 101 -4.52 -9.93 24.01
CA SER A 101 -3.86 -10.80 23.04
C SER A 101 -3.48 -12.17 23.57
N VAL A 102 -3.52 -12.43 24.89
CA VAL A 102 -3.27 -13.81 25.39
C VAL A 102 -4.29 -14.78 24.80
N LYS A 103 -5.55 -14.36 24.67
CA LYS A 103 -6.59 -15.12 23.98
C LYS A 103 -6.38 -15.16 22.44
N LYS A 104 -5.81 -14.10 21.86
CA LYS A 104 -5.48 -13.99 20.44
C LYS A 104 -4.26 -14.84 20.08
N LEU A 105 -3.22 -14.88 20.93
CA LEU A 105 -2.05 -15.75 20.78
C LEU A 105 -2.41 -17.23 20.78
N MET A 106 -3.38 -17.64 21.61
CA MET A 106 -3.91 -19.00 21.58
C MET A 106 -4.63 -19.33 20.28
N ASN A 107 -5.15 -18.33 19.57
CA ASN A 107 -5.84 -18.47 18.28
C ASN A 107 -4.94 -18.13 17.08
N LYS A 108 -3.61 -18.13 17.25
CA LYS A 108 -2.63 -17.77 16.18
C LYS A 108 -2.96 -16.43 15.49
N MET A 109 -3.41 -15.44 16.24
CA MET A 109 -3.83 -14.15 15.73
C MET A 109 -2.81 -13.09 16.13
N ILE A 110 -2.22 -12.43 15.14
CA ILE A 110 -1.31 -11.29 15.35
C ILE A 110 -2.02 -10.03 14.85
N ASP A 111 -2.04 -9.01 15.68
CA ASP A 111 -2.66 -7.73 15.36
C ASP A 111 -1.62 -6.62 15.53
N VAL A 112 -1.27 -5.96 14.45
CA VAL A 112 -0.34 -4.84 14.44
C VAL A 112 -1.13 -3.58 14.10
N ASN A 113 -1.30 -2.70 15.08
CA ASN A 113 -2.17 -1.55 14.95
C ASN A 113 -1.73 -0.58 13.87
N TYR A 114 -0.41 -0.45 13.66
CA TYR A 114 0.08 0.50 12.68
C TYR A 114 1.50 0.19 12.21
N ILE A 115 1.64 0.10 10.90
CA ILE A 115 2.93 0.05 10.22
C ILE A 115 3.07 1.32 9.40
N ARG A 116 4.21 1.99 9.48
CA ARG A 116 4.59 3.11 8.62
C ARG A 116 5.91 2.80 7.95
N ALA A 117 6.00 3.11 6.67
CA ALA A 117 7.24 3.06 5.91
C ALA A 117 7.44 4.38 5.17
N TYR A 118 8.69 4.80 5.09
CA TYR A 118 9.10 6.02 4.42
C TYR A 118 10.13 5.69 3.35
N ASP A 119 10.09 6.43 2.23
CA ASP A 119 11.00 6.26 1.11
C ASP A 119 11.10 4.80 0.65
N PHE A 120 9.94 4.17 0.50
CA PHE A 120 9.82 2.80 0.06
C PHE A 120 9.91 2.73 -1.48
N LYS A 121 10.80 1.90 -1.98
CA LYS A 121 10.94 1.61 -3.40
C LYS A 121 10.55 0.17 -3.66
N TYR A 122 9.60 -0.02 -4.55
CA TYR A 122 9.23 -1.33 -5.06
C TYR A 122 9.76 -1.48 -6.49
N TYR A 123 10.51 -2.56 -6.73
CA TYR A 123 11.12 -2.86 -8.02
C TYR A 123 10.31 -3.95 -8.73
N GLY A 124 9.86 -3.67 -9.92
CA GLY A 124 9.05 -4.58 -10.74
C GLY A 124 7.96 -3.86 -11.52
N ILE A 125 7.23 -2.98 -10.85
CA ILE A 125 6.18 -2.15 -11.46
C ILE A 125 6.44 -0.69 -11.13
N ASN A 126 6.13 0.19 -12.07
CA ASN A 126 5.98 1.62 -11.82
C ASN A 126 4.50 1.99 -11.91
N VAL A 127 3.86 2.22 -10.76
CA VAL A 127 2.42 2.52 -10.70
C VAL A 127 2.11 3.86 -11.38
N ASP A 128 3.00 4.84 -11.27
CA ASP A 128 2.83 6.13 -11.96
C ASP A 128 2.86 5.94 -13.48
N ASP A 129 3.73 5.04 -14.00
CA ASP A 129 3.76 4.68 -15.42
C ASP A 129 2.51 3.92 -15.87
N VAL A 130 1.97 3.03 -15.04
CA VAL A 130 0.71 2.32 -15.34
C VAL A 130 -0.41 3.34 -15.48
N LEU A 131 -0.51 4.31 -14.57
CA LEU A 131 -1.47 5.40 -14.64
C LEU A 131 -1.32 6.19 -15.96
N MET A 132 -0.11 6.64 -16.26
CA MET A 132 0.16 7.45 -17.43
C MET A 132 -0.08 6.71 -18.74
N LYS A 133 0.24 5.41 -18.81
CA LYS A 133 -0.07 4.55 -19.96
C LYS A 133 -1.57 4.37 -20.14
N THR A 134 -2.30 4.08 -19.06
CA THR A 134 -3.75 3.95 -19.10
C THR A 134 -4.39 5.25 -19.57
N TYR A 135 -3.92 6.38 -19.09
CA TYR A 135 -4.35 7.71 -19.50
C TYR A 135 -4.07 7.99 -20.98
N SER A 136 -2.90 7.58 -21.49
CA SER A 136 -2.54 7.77 -22.90
C SER A 136 -3.35 6.88 -23.84
N LEU A 137 -3.71 5.66 -23.43
CA LEU A 137 -4.57 4.78 -24.21
C LEU A 137 -5.99 5.36 -24.42
N LEU A 138 -6.41 6.25 -23.55
CA LEU A 138 -7.67 6.99 -23.68
C LEU A 138 -7.56 8.21 -24.60
N GLY A 139 -6.41 8.44 -25.23
CA GLY A 139 -6.18 9.55 -26.14
C GLY A 139 -5.95 10.90 -25.46
N PHE A 140 -5.66 10.92 -24.17
CA PHE A 140 -5.47 12.16 -23.40
C PHE A 140 -4.03 12.69 -23.43
N SER A 141 -3.05 11.85 -23.69
CA SER A 141 -1.65 12.24 -23.82
C SER A 141 -0.87 11.27 -24.70
N SER A 142 0.35 11.65 -25.11
CA SER A 142 1.30 10.80 -25.82
C SER A 142 2.42 10.37 -24.85
N PHE A 143 2.12 9.46 -23.94
CA PHE A 143 3.12 8.94 -23.01
C PHE A 143 3.76 7.65 -23.53
N THR A 144 5.08 7.63 -23.61
CA THR A 144 5.85 6.47 -24.11
C THR A 144 6.40 5.57 -23.00
N GLY A 145 6.19 5.94 -21.72
CA GLY A 145 6.67 5.22 -20.55
C GLY A 145 8.11 5.56 -20.17
N ALA A 146 8.43 5.42 -18.88
CA ALA A 146 9.80 5.42 -18.41
C ALA A 146 10.31 3.97 -18.36
N ASP A 147 11.56 3.72 -18.74
CA ASP A 147 12.16 2.37 -18.73
C ASP A 147 12.36 1.79 -17.31
N LYS A 148 12.16 2.62 -16.28
CA LYS A 148 12.39 2.22 -14.90
C LYS A 148 11.13 1.61 -14.30
N LYS A 149 11.14 0.30 -14.09
CA LYS A 149 10.10 -0.44 -13.36
C LYS A 149 10.27 -0.27 -11.84
N VAL A 150 10.12 0.95 -11.33
CA VAL A 150 10.26 1.27 -9.90
C VAL A 150 9.13 2.18 -9.46
N THR A 151 8.36 1.76 -8.49
CA THR A 151 7.42 2.65 -7.78
C THR A 151 8.14 3.27 -6.59
N ASN A 152 8.20 4.60 -6.57
CA ASN A 152 8.72 5.35 -5.43
C ASN A 152 7.55 5.78 -4.54
N ILE A 153 7.48 5.22 -3.35
CA ILE A 153 6.46 5.52 -2.35
C ILE A 153 7.11 6.39 -1.26
N LYS A 154 6.67 7.64 -1.14
CA LYS A 154 7.19 8.59 -0.13
C LYS A 154 6.76 8.18 1.27
N ASN A 155 5.48 7.87 1.41
CA ASN A 155 4.88 7.46 2.66
C ASN A 155 3.92 6.29 2.42
N MET A 156 3.98 5.32 3.29
CA MET A 156 3.02 4.22 3.34
C MET A 156 2.64 3.96 4.79
N SER A 157 1.36 3.69 5.01
CA SER A 157 0.90 3.23 6.31
C SER A 157 -0.22 2.22 6.16
N ALA A 158 -0.33 1.31 7.12
CA ALA A 158 -1.36 0.27 7.13
C ALA A 158 -1.55 -0.30 8.54
N LYS A 159 -2.70 -0.93 8.76
CA LYS A 159 -2.95 -1.86 9.86
C LYS A 159 -2.85 -3.28 9.33
N VAL A 160 -2.21 -4.15 10.07
CA VAL A 160 -2.02 -5.55 9.67
C VAL A 160 -2.60 -6.47 10.73
N LYS A 161 -3.40 -7.42 10.29
CA LYS A 161 -3.97 -8.47 11.12
C LYS A 161 -3.73 -9.80 10.45
N VAL A 162 -3.05 -10.70 11.14
CA VAL A 162 -2.83 -12.06 10.67
C VAL A 162 -3.76 -12.99 11.43
N ILE A 163 -4.52 -13.77 10.70
CA ILE A 163 -5.40 -14.81 11.24
C ILE A 163 -5.08 -16.08 10.49
N GLU A 164 -4.51 -17.06 11.20
CA GLU A 164 -4.01 -18.29 10.60
C GLU A 164 -3.03 -18.01 9.44
N ASP A 165 -3.40 -18.35 8.22
CA ASP A 165 -2.57 -18.17 7.03
C ASP A 165 -2.99 -16.96 6.18
N ASN A 166 -3.93 -16.14 6.66
CA ASN A 166 -4.38 -14.95 5.96
C ASN A 166 -3.90 -13.67 6.66
N MET A 167 -3.19 -12.82 5.92
CA MET A 167 -2.77 -11.49 6.35
C MET A 167 -3.74 -10.45 5.78
N MET A 168 -4.61 -9.92 6.62
CA MET A 168 -5.51 -8.82 6.29
C MET A 168 -4.81 -7.49 6.50
N ILE A 169 -4.85 -6.63 5.51
CA ILE A 169 -4.22 -5.32 5.55
C ILE A 169 -5.29 -4.27 5.30
N SER A 170 -5.51 -3.41 6.29
CA SER A 170 -6.56 -2.39 6.26
C SER A 170 -6.00 -1.00 6.50
N ASP A 171 -6.83 0.01 6.24
CA ASP A 171 -6.46 1.43 6.37
C ASP A 171 -5.13 1.74 5.65
N ILE A 172 -4.93 1.11 4.50
CA ILE A 172 -3.73 1.35 3.71
C ILE A 172 -3.78 2.77 3.19
N TYR A 173 -2.71 3.51 3.40
CA TYR A 173 -2.44 4.79 2.77
C TYR A 173 -1.10 4.71 2.05
N ILE A 174 -1.07 5.10 0.80
CA ILE A 174 0.14 5.14 -0.03
C ILE A 174 0.23 6.53 -0.66
N GLU A 175 1.40 7.12 -0.60
CA GLU A 175 1.71 8.39 -1.24
C GLU A 175 2.92 8.22 -2.17
N THR A 176 2.70 8.39 -3.46
CA THR A 176 3.76 8.49 -4.47
C THR A 176 4.06 9.96 -4.78
N GLU A 177 4.83 10.22 -5.82
CA GLU A 177 5.05 11.58 -6.29
C GLU A 177 3.80 12.18 -6.93
N THR A 178 3.08 11.40 -7.71
CA THR A 178 1.96 11.86 -8.53
C THR A 178 0.60 11.65 -7.88
N MET A 179 0.45 10.68 -6.98
CA MET A 179 -0.85 10.28 -6.45
C MET A 179 -0.81 9.90 -4.98
N GLU A 180 -1.99 9.94 -4.38
CA GLU A 180 -2.30 9.34 -3.08
C GLU A 180 -3.33 8.23 -3.30
N ALA A 181 -3.19 7.13 -2.57
CA ALA A 181 -4.13 6.02 -2.63
C ALA A 181 -4.51 5.52 -1.24
N ARG A 182 -5.75 5.11 -1.08
CA ARG A 182 -6.25 4.46 0.13
C ARG A 182 -6.92 3.16 -0.24
N GLY A 183 -6.74 2.14 0.59
CA GLY A 183 -7.28 0.84 0.26
C GLY A 183 -7.21 -0.17 1.38
N ASN A 184 -7.62 -1.37 1.02
CA ASN A 184 -7.59 -2.55 1.88
C ASN A 184 -7.27 -3.76 1.00
N GLY A 185 -6.81 -4.82 1.63
CA GLY A 185 -6.56 -6.06 0.91
C GLY A 185 -6.14 -7.18 1.82
N SER A 186 -5.71 -8.27 1.21
CA SER A 186 -5.21 -9.44 1.92
C SER A 186 -4.12 -10.14 1.14
N ILE A 187 -3.33 -10.91 1.87
CA ILE A 187 -2.30 -11.79 1.34
C ILE A 187 -2.51 -13.16 1.98
N ASP A 188 -2.68 -14.19 1.16
CA ASP A 188 -2.58 -15.57 1.60
C ASP A 188 -1.10 -15.93 1.78
N ILE A 189 -0.70 -16.29 3.00
CA ILE A 189 0.70 -16.52 3.35
C ILE A 189 1.24 -17.81 2.72
N LEU A 190 0.37 -18.79 2.48
CA LEU A 190 0.74 -20.08 1.90
C LEU A 190 0.89 -20.01 0.39
N THR A 191 -0.14 -19.48 -0.29
CA THR A 191 -0.14 -19.38 -1.77
C THR A 191 0.62 -18.15 -2.24
N LYS A 192 0.82 -17.14 -1.36
CA LYS A 192 1.37 -15.81 -1.65
C LYS A 192 0.50 -15.00 -2.60
N GLU A 193 -0.74 -15.38 -2.79
CA GLU A 193 -1.70 -14.60 -3.53
C GLU A 193 -2.06 -13.34 -2.74
N ALA A 194 -2.09 -12.23 -3.45
CA ALA A 194 -2.39 -10.91 -2.91
C ALA A 194 -3.54 -10.29 -3.71
N GLU A 195 -4.47 -9.68 -3.00
CA GLU A 195 -5.55 -8.92 -3.60
C GLU A 195 -5.79 -7.65 -2.79
N PHE A 196 -5.67 -6.50 -3.46
CA PHE A 196 -5.89 -5.20 -2.86
C PHE A 196 -6.78 -4.34 -3.75
N ILE A 197 -7.67 -3.60 -3.11
CA ILE A 197 -8.51 -2.60 -3.75
C ILE A 197 -8.14 -1.24 -3.19
N PHE A 198 -7.86 -0.30 -4.08
CA PHE A 198 -7.50 1.06 -3.75
C PHE A 198 -8.42 2.07 -4.43
N ILE A 199 -8.56 3.22 -3.81
CA ILE A 199 -9.06 4.45 -4.44
C ILE A 199 -7.89 5.43 -4.44
N GLY A 200 -7.41 5.74 -5.64
CA GLY A 200 -6.36 6.72 -5.88
C GLY A 200 -6.92 8.10 -6.16
N LYS A 201 -6.13 9.13 -5.87
CA LYS A 201 -6.37 10.52 -6.27
C LYS A 201 -5.06 11.13 -6.77
N ILE A 202 -5.10 11.77 -7.92
CA ILE A 202 -3.94 12.46 -8.47
C ILE A 202 -3.75 13.77 -7.71
N LYS A 203 -2.51 14.04 -7.29
CA LYS A 203 -2.14 15.29 -6.63
C LYS A 203 -2.26 16.47 -7.60
N PRO A 204 -2.60 17.67 -7.12
CA PRO A 204 -2.57 18.88 -7.93
C PRO A 204 -1.18 19.12 -8.53
N TYR A 205 -1.14 19.66 -9.76
CA TYR A 205 0.11 19.92 -10.51
C TYR A 205 1.17 20.69 -9.71
N GLU A 206 0.75 21.67 -8.93
CA GLU A 206 1.65 22.53 -8.11
C GLU A 206 2.44 21.75 -7.05
N LYS A 207 2.00 20.54 -6.70
CA LYS A 207 2.66 19.66 -5.74
C LYS A 207 3.60 18.64 -6.39
N ILE A 208 3.66 18.59 -7.72
CA ILE A 208 4.44 17.60 -8.45
C ILE A 208 5.72 18.22 -8.96
N ILE A 209 6.85 17.68 -8.54
CA ILE A 209 8.20 18.05 -8.98
C ILE A 209 8.75 16.88 -9.79
N SER A 210 8.11 16.52 -10.92
CA SER A 210 8.48 15.30 -11.60
C SER A 210 8.73 15.44 -13.09
N LEU A 211 9.30 14.38 -13.66
CA LEU A 211 9.50 14.17 -15.09
C LEU A 211 8.18 14.09 -15.88
N TYR A 212 7.04 13.98 -15.21
CA TYR A 212 5.73 13.84 -15.85
C TYR A 212 5.03 15.17 -16.17
N GLN A 213 5.64 16.31 -15.87
CA GLN A 213 5.03 17.65 -16.02
C GLN A 213 4.41 17.90 -17.40
N ALA A 214 5.09 17.44 -18.47
CA ALA A 214 4.62 17.64 -19.84
C ALA A 214 3.37 16.79 -20.20
N ASN A 215 3.16 15.68 -19.50
CA ASN A 215 2.08 14.70 -19.77
C ASN A 215 1.14 14.56 -18.56
N TYR A 216 1.08 15.59 -17.73
CA TYR A 216 0.30 15.56 -16.51
C TYR A 216 -1.20 15.39 -16.78
N PRO A 217 -1.87 14.41 -16.14
CA PRO A 217 -3.27 14.12 -16.41
C PRO A 217 -4.22 15.08 -15.71
N VAL A 218 -4.27 16.32 -16.18
CA VAL A 218 -5.05 17.42 -15.55
C VAL A 218 -6.53 17.05 -15.38
N GLU A 219 -7.08 16.30 -16.32
CA GLU A 219 -8.49 15.88 -16.32
C GLU A 219 -8.82 14.84 -15.24
N LEU A 220 -7.79 14.19 -14.70
CA LEU A 220 -7.95 13.20 -13.63
C LEU A 220 -7.74 13.78 -12.24
N VAL A 221 -7.34 15.05 -12.14
CA VAL A 221 -7.16 15.71 -10.85
C VAL A 221 -8.49 15.77 -10.12
N ASN A 222 -8.50 15.37 -8.85
CA ASN A 222 -9.68 15.25 -7.99
C ASN A 222 -10.67 14.14 -8.35
N GLU A 223 -10.46 13.40 -9.46
CA GLU A 223 -11.26 12.21 -9.74
C GLU A 223 -10.77 11.04 -8.87
N GLU A 224 -11.71 10.19 -8.47
CA GLU A 224 -11.41 8.94 -7.78
C GLU A 224 -11.06 7.87 -8.81
N LEU A 225 -9.89 7.24 -8.62
CA LEU A 225 -9.36 6.23 -9.52
C LEU A 225 -9.42 4.88 -8.81
N PRO A 226 -10.43 4.05 -9.08
CA PRO A 226 -10.45 2.69 -8.59
C PRO A 226 -9.27 1.90 -9.16
N MET A 227 -8.54 1.23 -8.29
CA MET A 227 -7.37 0.44 -8.67
C MET A 227 -7.45 -0.92 -8.01
N VAL A 228 -7.08 -1.96 -8.75
CA VAL A 228 -6.95 -3.31 -8.25
C VAL A 228 -5.51 -3.75 -8.41
N VAL A 229 -4.93 -4.25 -7.33
CA VAL A 229 -3.61 -4.87 -7.30
C VAL A 229 -3.81 -6.34 -6.96
N SER A 230 -3.45 -7.22 -7.86
CA SER A 230 -3.68 -8.66 -7.69
C SER A 230 -2.58 -9.50 -8.30
N GLY A 231 -2.47 -10.73 -7.86
CA GLY A 231 -1.48 -11.71 -8.32
C GLY A 231 -0.69 -12.31 -7.18
N THR A 232 0.39 -12.99 -7.49
CA THR A 232 1.32 -13.48 -6.48
C THR A 232 2.33 -12.40 -6.10
N LEU A 233 2.91 -12.48 -4.90
CA LEU A 233 3.96 -11.52 -4.49
C LEU A 233 5.17 -11.49 -5.44
N ASP A 234 5.36 -12.56 -6.24
CA ASP A 234 6.42 -12.66 -7.25
C ASP A 234 6.00 -12.07 -8.60
N ASP A 235 4.68 -11.93 -8.86
CA ASP A 235 4.10 -11.45 -10.11
C ASP A 235 2.79 -10.69 -9.83
N ILE A 236 2.94 -9.44 -9.49
CA ILE A 236 1.84 -8.53 -9.16
C ILE A 236 1.44 -7.73 -10.39
N SER A 237 0.16 -7.65 -10.65
CA SER A 237 -0.46 -6.78 -11.65
C SER A 237 -1.21 -5.63 -11.00
N VAL A 238 -1.22 -4.48 -11.68
CA VAL A 238 -2.00 -3.30 -11.28
C VAL A 238 -2.92 -2.93 -12.43
N SER A 239 -4.20 -2.77 -12.14
CA SER A 239 -5.17 -2.23 -13.08
C SER A 239 -5.86 -1.00 -12.50
N ILE A 240 -6.14 -0.02 -13.36
CA ILE A 240 -6.80 1.24 -13.00
C ILE A 240 -8.08 1.35 -13.83
N ASP A 241 -9.21 1.49 -13.17
CA ASP A 241 -10.51 1.67 -13.85
C ASP A 241 -10.79 3.15 -14.09
N LEU A 242 -10.80 3.52 -15.37
CA LEU A 242 -11.14 4.87 -15.83
C LEU A 242 -12.51 4.93 -16.54
N ASN A 243 -13.31 3.87 -16.50
CA ASN A 243 -14.58 3.80 -17.24
C ASN A 243 -15.52 4.95 -16.91
N HIS A 244 -15.63 5.34 -15.64
CA HIS A 244 -16.49 6.44 -15.21
C HIS A 244 -16.06 7.80 -15.80
N ILE A 245 -14.74 7.99 -16.01
CA ILE A 245 -14.20 9.21 -16.63
C ILE A 245 -14.48 9.21 -18.13
N ILE A 246 -14.36 8.06 -18.77
CA ILE A 246 -14.68 7.88 -20.20
C ILE A 246 -16.15 8.21 -20.44
N ILE A 247 -17.04 7.66 -19.62
CA ILE A 247 -18.49 7.92 -19.71
C ILE A 247 -18.77 9.41 -19.56
N LYS A 248 -18.22 10.05 -18.52
CA LYS A 248 -18.39 11.48 -18.25
C LYS A 248 -17.90 12.38 -19.40
N LYS A 249 -16.89 11.96 -20.16
CA LYS A 249 -16.39 12.68 -21.36
C LYS A 249 -17.22 12.41 -22.61
N ILE A 250 -17.74 11.19 -22.76
CA ILE A 250 -18.49 10.80 -23.95
C ILE A 250 -19.93 11.34 -23.90
N GLU A 251 -20.55 11.46 -22.73
CA GLU A 251 -21.91 11.98 -22.60
C GLU A 251 -22.11 13.37 -23.23
N PRO A 252 -21.30 14.40 -22.96
CA PRO A 252 -21.45 15.71 -23.60
C PRO A 252 -21.24 15.66 -25.11
N ILE A 253 -20.38 14.75 -25.59
CA ILE A 253 -20.12 14.58 -27.03
C ILE A 253 -21.35 13.93 -27.70
N LYS A 254 -21.94 12.90 -27.07
CA LYS A 254 -23.19 12.29 -27.54
C LYS A 254 -24.32 13.29 -27.61
N GLU A 255 -24.52 14.10 -26.57
CA GLU A 255 -25.53 15.13 -26.54
C GLU A 255 -25.33 16.14 -27.68
N LYS A 256 -24.08 16.60 -27.90
CA LYS A 256 -23.76 17.52 -28.99
C LYS A 256 -24.08 16.92 -30.36
N ILE A 257 -23.67 15.67 -30.58
CA ILE A 257 -23.93 14.95 -31.84
C ILE A 257 -25.44 14.77 -32.05
N ILE A 258 -26.18 14.42 -31.01
CA ILE A 258 -27.63 14.26 -31.08
C ILE A 258 -28.30 15.58 -31.47
N VAL A 259 -27.90 16.70 -30.84
CA VAL A 259 -28.41 18.02 -31.15
C VAL A 259 -28.10 18.42 -32.59
N GLU A 260 -26.86 18.25 -33.05
CA GLU A 260 -26.44 18.53 -34.43
C GLU A 260 -27.22 17.70 -35.48
N ILE A 261 -27.47 16.41 -35.16
CA ILE A 261 -28.27 15.54 -36.04
C ILE A 261 -29.74 16.01 -36.04
N GLN A 262 -30.30 16.35 -34.88
CA GLN A 262 -31.66 16.85 -34.79
C GLN A 262 -31.84 18.16 -35.57
N ASP A 263 -30.92 19.10 -35.44
CA ASP A 263 -30.95 20.38 -36.16
C ASP A 263 -30.84 20.15 -37.67
N LYS A 264 -29.94 19.29 -38.15
CA LYS A 264 -29.83 18.94 -39.57
C LYS A 264 -31.10 18.28 -40.11
N VAL A 265 -31.71 17.38 -39.34
CA VAL A 265 -32.95 16.71 -39.76
C VAL A 265 -34.08 17.70 -39.80
N ILE A 266 -34.16 18.62 -38.83
CA ILE A 266 -35.19 19.69 -38.81
C ILE A 266 -35.01 20.62 -40.01
N ASP A 267 -33.78 21.03 -40.34
CA ASP A 267 -33.50 21.91 -41.46
C ASP A 267 -33.80 21.22 -42.81
N GLU A 268 -33.45 19.94 -42.97
CA GLU A 268 -33.82 19.18 -44.18
C GLU A 268 -35.31 18.97 -44.29
N LEU A 269 -36.06 18.77 -43.21
CA LEU A 269 -37.50 18.68 -43.21
C LEU A 269 -38.13 20.03 -43.56
N ARG A 270 -37.61 21.14 -43.01
CA ARG A 270 -38.07 22.50 -43.30
C ARG A 270 -37.89 22.90 -44.79
N ASP A 271 -36.78 22.47 -45.40
CA ASP A 271 -36.52 22.68 -46.84
C ASP A 271 -37.41 21.83 -47.74
N LYS A 272 -37.80 20.62 -47.28
CA LYS A 272 -38.71 19.73 -48.03
C LYS A 272 -40.19 20.10 -47.85
N ILE A 273 -40.55 20.81 -46.76
CA ILE A 273 -41.94 21.25 -46.46
C ILE A 273 -42.15 22.73 -46.88
N LYS A 274 -41.41 23.25 -47.84
CA LYS A 274 -41.78 24.52 -48.47
C LYS A 274 -43.12 24.33 -49.17
N LEU A 275 -44.21 24.58 -48.45
CA LEU A 275 -45.54 24.69 -49.00
C LEU A 275 -45.53 25.87 -49.98
N PRO A 276 -45.96 25.65 -51.22
CA PRO A 276 -46.18 26.77 -52.12
C PRO A 276 -47.37 27.54 -51.65
N PHE A 277 -47.15 28.78 -51.20
CA PHE A 277 -48.20 29.78 -51.11
C PHE A 277 -48.22 30.64 -52.39
#